data_948758a94cfe3c8ea8b5bcbee7eca441
#
_entry.id   948758a94cfe3c8ea8b5bcbee7eca441
#
_cell.length_a   1.000
_cell.length_b   1.000
_cell.length_c   1.000
_cell.angle_alpha   90.00
_cell.angle_beta   90.00
_cell.angle_gamma   90.00
#
_symmetry.space_group_name_H-M   'P 1'
#
loop_
_entity.id
_entity.type
_entity.pdbx_description
1 polymer ?
#
loop_
_entity_poly.entity_id
_entity_poly.type
_entity_poly.pdbx_seq_one_letter_code
_entity_poly.pdbx_strand_id
1 'polypeptide(L)'
;MRCWQDIEQYGLRIWFTDPDTGSILHLSRSWPRSEQEYSPAATRRLFSFQAGALAGGQIVSQAAKRSADGELLLATRNRLSSVVPLSPDAWQMLSAPLRQPGIVALREYLRQRPPACIRPLNQVDNLFILPVAECISLGWDSSRQTLDAQVISGEGEDNVLTLSLPASACSPFAVERMAALLQQTDDPVSLVSGFVSFVEGQLTLEPRVMMTKTRAWALDAETAPVAPLPSASVLPVPSTAHQLLMRCQAYLFNCSITAGAIRNRVLLVRQSCWRMTSPRSVYIGWHMCWHNFVIQKARHG
;
A
#
# COMPACT_ATOMS: atom_id res chain seq x y z
N MET A 1 6.51 -3.48 5.22
CA MET A 1 5.42 -3.64 6.21
C MET A 1 4.47 -2.46 6.08
N ARG A 2 3.20 -2.63 6.38
CA ARG A 2 2.20 -1.57 6.55
C ARG A 2 1.41 -1.83 7.82
N CYS A 3 1.34 -0.83 8.69
CA CYS A 3 0.46 -0.83 9.85
C CYS A 3 -0.83 -0.09 9.53
N TRP A 4 -1.94 -0.52 10.11
CA TRP A 4 -3.24 0.11 9.96
C TRP A 4 -4.04 0.03 11.25
N GLN A 5 -4.97 0.95 11.41
CA GLN A 5 -5.83 1.06 12.57
C GLN A 5 -7.21 1.53 12.13
N ASP A 6 -8.24 0.93 12.72
CA ASP A 6 -9.62 1.40 12.65
C ASP A 6 -10.20 1.60 14.07
N ILE A 7 -11.52 1.72 14.17
CA ILE A 7 -12.20 1.98 15.46
C ILE A 7 -12.06 0.80 16.42
N GLU A 8 -12.16 -0.43 15.91
CA GLU A 8 -12.23 -1.65 16.72
C GLU A 8 -10.93 -2.43 16.75
N GLN A 9 -10.12 -2.30 15.71
CA GLN A 9 -8.95 -3.14 15.49
C GLN A 9 -7.74 -2.32 15.04
N TYR A 10 -6.57 -2.86 15.28
CA TYR A 10 -5.34 -2.46 14.63
C TYR A 10 -4.62 -3.68 14.10
N GLY A 11 -3.81 -3.49 13.08
CA GLY A 11 -3.14 -4.62 12.46
C GLY A 11 -1.93 -4.23 11.66
N LEU A 12 -1.31 -5.24 11.11
CA LEU A 12 -0.20 -5.09 10.19
C LEU A 12 -0.30 -6.09 9.05
N ARG A 13 0.34 -5.72 7.94
CA ARG A 13 0.61 -6.61 6.82
C ARG A 13 2.07 -6.47 6.42
N ILE A 14 2.74 -7.61 6.27
CA ILE A 14 4.12 -7.69 5.80
C ILE A 14 4.07 -8.38 4.44
N TRP A 15 4.77 -7.85 3.45
CA TRP A 15 4.95 -8.46 2.14
C TRP A 15 6.34 -9.04 2.04
N PHE A 16 6.42 -10.22 1.49
CA PHE A 16 7.65 -10.94 1.20
C PHE A 16 7.71 -11.26 -0.28
N THR A 17 8.90 -11.24 -0.83
CA THR A 17 9.13 -11.68 -2.20
C THR A 17 9.86 -13.00 -2.16
N ASP A 18 9.34 -13.98 -2.84
CA ASP A 18 10.04 -15.24 -3.10
C ASP A 18 11.03 -14.99 -4.24
N PRO A 19 12.35 -15.10 -4.01
CA PRO A 19 13.35 -14.80 -5.02
C PRO A 19 13.33 -15.80 -6.19
N ASP A 20 12.92 -17.03 -5.96
CA ASP A 20 12.94 -18.09 -6.97
C ASP A 20 11.80 -17.94 -7.97
N THR A 21 10.62 -17.55 -7.50
CA THR A 21 9.42 -17.45 -8.34
C THR A 21 9.02 -15.99 -8.67
N GLY A 22 9.63 -15.00 -8.03
CA GLY A 22 9.21 -13.59 -8.10
C GLY A 22 7.81 -13.35 -7.52
N SER A 23 7.21 -14.33 -6.86
CA SER A 23 5.89 -14.23 -6.27
C SER A 23 5.92 -13.34 -5.03
N ILE A 24 4.91 -12.49 -4.86
CA ILE A 24 4.74 -11.71 -3.66
C ILE A 24 3.76 -12.44 -2.73
N LEU A 25 4.23 -12.70 -1.52
CA LEU A 25 3.48 -13.32 -0.44
C LEU A 25 3.19 -12.26 0.62
N HIS A 26 2.13 -12.45 1.40
CA HIS A 26 1.85 -11.55 2.50
C HIS A 26 1.52 -12.32 3.78
N LEU A 27 1.78 -11.67 4.90
CA LEU A 27 1.39 -12.12 6.23
C LEU A 27 0.61 -10.98 6.87
N SER A 28 -0.63 -11.27 7.27
CA SER A 28 -1.53 -10.28 7.87
C SER A 28 -1.94 -10.74 9.27
N ARG A 29 -2.00 -9.81 10.21
CA ARG A 29 -2.55 -10.02 11.54
C ARG A 29 -3.28 -8.77 12.01
N SER A 30 -4.39 -8.99 12.73
CA SER A 30 -5.12 -7.94 13.42
C SER A 30 -5.32 -8.31 14.87
N TRP A 31 -5.44 -7.29 15.71
CA TRP A 31 -5.72 -7.40 17.14
C TRP A 31 -6.85 -6.43 17.50
N PRO A 32 -7.69 -6.77 18.47
CA PRO A 32 -8.67 -5.84 19.00
C PRO A 32 -7.96 -4.63 19.62
N ARG A 33 -8.55 -3.46 19.43
CA ARG A 33 -8.07 -2.23 20.05
C ARG A 33 -8.53 -2.19 21.48
N SER A 34 -7.58 -2.23 22.41
CA SER A 34 -7.82 -2.03 23.84
C SER A 34 -7.36 -0.63 24.20
N GLU A 35 -8.14 0.12 24.96
CA GLU A 35 -7.79 1.47 25.42
C GLU A 35 -6.55 1.50 26.33
N GLN A 36 -6.19 0.36 26.91
CA GLN A 36 -5.15 0.28 27.94
C GLN A 36 -3.75 -0.09 27.44
N GLU A 37 -3.60 -0.60 26.22
CA GLU A 37 -2.30 -1.03 25.69
C GLU A 37 -2.09 -0.61 24.23
N TYR A 38 -1.64 0.62 24.00
CA TYR A 38 -1.05 0.96 22.72
C TYR A 38 0.38 0.45 22.66
N SER A 39 0.55 -0.74 22.09
CA SER A 39 1.87 -1.24 21.72
C SER A 39 2.02 -1.11 20.21
N PRO A 40 3.09 -0.48 19.69
CA PRO A 40 3.32 -0.37 18.25
C PRO A 40 3.23 -1.74 17.59
N ALA A 41 2.54 -1.83 16.45
CA ALA A 41 2.34 -3.12 15.76
C ALA A 41 3.68 -3.82 15.44
N ALA A 42 4.75 -3.05 15.23
CA ALA A 42 6.10 -3.55 14.99
C ALA A 42 6.70 -4.34 16.15
N THR A 43 6.32 -4.05 17.40
CA THR A 43 6.82 -4.76 18.59
C THR A 43 6.03 -6.03 18.92
N ARG A 44 4.87 -6.20 18.30
CA ARG A 44 4.03 -7.40 18.48
C ARG A 44 4.71 -8.64 17.93
N ARG A 45 4.47 -9.75 18.62
CA ARG A 45 4.97 -11.05 18.15
C ARG A 45 4.03 -11.68 17.14
N LEU A 46 4.60 -12.06 16.02
CA LEU A 46 3.99 -12.92 15.02
C LEU A 46 4.71 -14.26 15.08
N PHE A 47 4.01 -15.30 15.48
CA PHE A 47 4.63 -16.59 15.80
C PHE A 47 5.68 -16.43 16.93
N SER A 48 6.94 -16.74 16.64
CA SER A 48 8.05 -16.58 17.60
C SER A 48 8.85 -15.28 17.39
N PHE A 49 8.54 -14.47 16.37
CA PHE A 49 9.34 -13.32 15.95
C PHE A 49 8.62 -12.00 16.20
N GLN A 50 9.37 -10.95 16.45
CA GLN A 50 8.82 -9.59 16.41
C GLN A 50 8.47 -9.18 14.97
N ALA A 51 7.37 -8.50 14.81
CA ALA A 51 6.90 -8.07 13.49
C ALA A 51 7.92 -7.16 12.76
N GLY A 52 8.58 -6.28 13.50
CA GLY A 52 9.64 -5.43 12.97
C GLY A 52 10.84 -6.24 12.44
N ALA A 53 11.25 -7.29 13.14
CA ALA A 53 12.33 -8.17 12.69
C ALA A 53 11.93 -8.94 11.42
N LEU A 54 10.67 -9.38 11.33
CA LEU A 54 10.15 -10.02 10.12
C LEU A 54 10.12 -9.04 8.94
N ALA A 55 9.79 -7.79 9.18
CA ALA A 55 9.66 -6.77 8.13
C ALA A 55 11.00 -6.33 7.52
N GLY A 56 12.09 -6.40 8.31
CA GLY A 56 13.44 -6.05 7.87
C GLY A 56 14.34 -7.25 7.59
N GLY A 57 13.80 -8.49 7.63
CA GLY A 57 14.58 -9.72 7.51
C GLY A 57 14.13 -10.63 6.37
N GLN A 58 14.95 -11.65 6.15
CA GLN A 58 14.65 -12.77 5.26
C GLN A 58 14.15 -13.95 6.09
N ILE A 59 13.02 -14.54 5.67
CA ILE A 59 12.48 -15.74 6.32
C ILE A 59 13.02 -16.98 5.60
N VAL A 60 13.62 -17.86 6.36
CA VAL A 60 13.97 -19.22 5.92
C VAL A 60 13.06 -20.19 6.65
N SER A 61 12.23 -20.94 5.93
CA SER A 61 11.25 -21.85 6.51
C SER A 61 11.23 -23.19 5.81
N GLN A 62 11.27 -24.28 6.57
CA GLN A 62 11.15 -25.65 6.05
C GLN A 62 9.69 -26.11 5.90
N ALA A 63 8.74 -25.40 6.47
CA ALA A 63 7.32 -25.80 6.52
C ALA A 63 6.37 -24.62 6.33
N ALA A 64 6.71 -23.70 5.42
CA ALA A 64 5.81 -22.64 5.00
C ALA A 64 4.76 -23.19 4.02
N LYS A 65 3.53 -22.73 4.15
CA LYS A 65 2.45 -22.97 3.20
C LYS A 65 2.01 -21.63 2.60
N ARG A 66 1.60 -21.68 1.35
CA ARG A 66 0.99 -20.54 0.65
C ARG A 66 -0.48 -20.84 0.42
N SER A 67 -1.35 -19.93 0.79
CA SER A 67 -2.77 -19.96 0.41
C SER A 67 -2.98 -19.44 -1.01
N ALA A 68 -4.17 -19.65 -1.55
CA ALA A 68 -4.50 -19.24 -2.92
C ALA A 68 -4.48 -17.71 -3.12
N ASP A 69 -4.73 -16.93 -2.08
CA ASP A 69 -4.69 -15.46 -2.06
C ASP A 69 -3.29 -14.88 -1.81
N GLY A 70 -2.26 -15.75 -1.67
CA GLY A 70 -0.87 -15.37 -1.41
C GLY A 70 -0.54 -15.16 0.08
N GLU A 71 -1.43 -15.52 1.01
CA GLU A 71 -1.10 -15.46 2.43
C GLU A 71 -0.05 -16.52 2.78
N LEU A 72 0.97 -16.10 3.52
CA LEU A 72 2.03 -16.95 4.02
C LEU A 72 1.64 -17.53 5.38
N LEU A 73 1.50 -18.84 5.44
CA LEU A 73 1.23 -19.59 6.66
C LEU A 73 2.52 -20.26 7.15
N LEU A 74 3.08 -19.73 8.23
CA LEU A 74 4.29 -20.31 8.86
C LEU A 74 3.89 -21.36 9.88
N ALA A 75 4.67 -22.43 9.93
CA ALA A 75 4.51 -23.45 10.97
C ALA A 75 4.86 -22.87 12.34
N THR A 76 3.96 -22.99 13.30
CA THR A 76 4.11 -22.48 14.68
C THR A 76 4.90 -23.44 15.57
N ARG A 77 5.05 -24.69 15.18
CA ARG A 77 5.75 -25.74 15.96
C ARG A 77 7.13 -26.03 15.41
N ASN A 78 8.07 -26.30 16.32
CA ASN A 78 9.37 -26.97 16.06
C ASN A 78 10.44 -26.11 15.38
N ARG A 79 10.52 -24.81 15.59
CA ARG A 79 11.64 -23.97 15.09
C ARG A 79 11.98 -24.16 13.60
N LEU A 80 10.97 -24.52 12.80
CA LEU A 80 11.14 -24.78 11.36
C LEU A 80 11.34 -23.50 10.54
N SER A 81 11.24 -22.33 11.17
CA SER A 81 11.44 -21.04 10.53
C SER A 81 12.45 -20.23 11.31
N SER A 82 13.32 -19.53 10.60
CA SER A 82 14.26 -18.55 11.14
C SER A 82 14.15 -17.22 10.38
N VAL A 83 14.55 -16.15 11.04
CA VAL A 83 14.66 -14.81 10.44
C VAL A 83 16.14 -14.44 10.43
N VAL A 84 16.64 -14.13 9.26
CA VAL A 84 18.02 -13.66 9.02
C VAL A 84 17.96 -12.21 8.57
N PRO A 85 18.93 -11.37 8.92
CA PRO A 85 19.03 -10.04 8.34
C PRO A 85 18.99 -10.08 6.82
N LEU A 86 18.23 -9.18 6.20
CA LEU A 86 18.16 -9.08 4.75
C LEU A 86 19.47 -8.49 4.22
N SER A 87 20.14 -9.23 3.32
CA SER A 87 21.29 -8.70 2.61
C SER A 87 20.84 -7.69 1.54
N PRO A 88 21.52 -6.53 1.40
CA PRO A 88 21.27 -5.58 0.31
C PRO A 88 21.32 -6.23 -1.08
N ASP A 89 22.18 -7.21 -1.28
CA ASP A 89 22.34 -7.93 -2.56
C ASP A 89 21.11 -8.76 -2.91
N ALA A 90 20.34 -9.22 -1.92
CA ALA A 90 19.12 -10.00 -2.16
C ALA A 90 18.10 -9.25 -3.03
N TRP A 91 18.03 -7.93 -2.92
CA TRP A 91 17.12 -7.13 -3.75
C TRP A 91 17.63 -6.92 -5.18
N GLN A 92 18.93 -7.02 -5.38
CA GLN A 92 19.52 -6.92 -6.71
C GLN A 92 19.19 -8.17 -7.56
N MET A 93 18.94 -9.30 -6.93
CA MET A 93 18.53 -10.55 -7.59
C MET A 93 17.08 -10.52 -8.08
N LEU A 94 16.25 -9.60 -7.58
CA LEU A 94 14.86 -9.49 -7.97
C LEU A 94 14.74 -8.93 -9.38
N SER A 95 13.87 -9.56 -10.20
CA SER A 95 13.66 -9.22 -11.60
C SER A 95 12.35 -8.43 -11.84
N ALA A 96 12.17 -7.99 -13.07
CA ALA A 96 10.89 -7.47 -13.55
C ALA A 96 9.77 -8.54 -13.39
N PRO A 97 8.52 -8.12 -13.14
CA PRO A 97 8.05 -6.74 -13.12
C PRO A 97 8.22 -6.02 -11.79
N LEU A 98 8.60 -6.72 -10.71
CA LEU A 98 8.66 -6.15 -9.36
C LEU A 98 9.75 -5.08 -9.25
N ARG A 99 10.97 -5.40 -9.73
CA ARG A 99 12.08 -4.45 -9.79
C ARG A 99 12.13 -3.82 -11.16
N GLN A 100 12.11 -2.50 -11.19
CA GLN A 100 12.20 -1.70 -12.41
C GLN A 100 13.53 -0.91 -12.43
N PRO A 101 14.15 -0.73 -13.59
CA PRO A 101 15.43 -0.01 -13.69
C PRO A 101 15.28 1.51 -13.45
N GLY A 102 14.05 2.04 -13.44
CA GLY A 102 13.75 3.44 -13.18
C GLY A 102 12.29 3.77 -13.44
N ILE A 103 11.93 5.04 -13.21
CA ILE A 103 10.54 5.50 -13.32
C ILE A 103 10.02 5.46 -14.77
N VAL A 104 10.89 5.68 -15.77
CA VAL A 104 10.48 5.63 -17.19
C VAL A 104 10.06 4.21 -17.57
N ALA A 105 10.85 3.20 -17.20
CA ALA A 105 10.51 1.81 -17.44
C ALA A 105 9.22 1.40 -16.70
N LEU A 106 9.04 1.89 -15.47
CA LEU A 106 7.81 1.66 -14.72
C LEU A 106 6.60 2.30 -15.41
N ARG A 107 6.71 3.54 -15.91
CA ARG A 107 5.62 4.21 -16.65
C ARG A 107 5.23 3.41 -17.89
N GLU A 108 6.21 2.92 -18.64
CA GLU A 108 5.95 2.10 -19.82
C GLU A 108 5.29 0.77 -19.46
N TYR A 109 5.80 0.08 -18.45
CA TYR A 109 5.17 -1.14 -17.92
C TYR A 109 3.70 -0.90 -17.51
N LEU A 110 3.43 0.19 -16.79
CA LEU A 110 2.06 0.53 -16.35
C LEU A 110 1.13 0.88 -17.51
N ARG A 111 1.64 1.51 -18.59
CA ARG A 111 0.85 1.78 -19.81
C ARG A 111 0.42 0.52 -20.54
N GLN A 112 1.25 -0.49 -20.54
CA GLN A 112 0.97 -1.78 -21.19
C GLN A 112 -0.01 -2.65 -20.39
N ARG A 113 -0.20 -2.34 -19.11
CA ARG A 113 -1.14 -3.10 -18.27
C ARG A 113 -2.58 -2.73 -18.57
N PRO A 114 -3.52 -3.69 -18.55
CA PRO A 114 -4.93 -3.39 -18.60
C PRO A 114 -5.34 -2.42 -17.48
N PRO A 115 -6.34 -1.55 -17.70
CA PRO A 115 -6.85 -0.66 -16.65
C PRO A 115 -7.25 -1.39 -15.38
N ALA A 116 -7.06 -0.77 -14.23
CA ALA A 116 -7.30 -1.39 -12.92
C ALA A 116 -8.75 -1.88 -12.74
N CYS A 117 -9.71 -1.22 -13.41
CA CYS A 117 -11.14 -1.59 -13.34
C CYS A 117 -11.50 -2.92 -14.01
N ILE A 118 -10.65 -3.43 -14.89
CA ILE A 118 -10.88 -4.70 -15.62
C ILE A 118 -9.90 -5.82 -15.19
N ARG A 119 -8.93 -5.51 -14.37
CA ARG A 119 -7.99 -6.51 -13.84
C ARG A 119 -8.58 -7.20 -12.61
N PRO A 120 -8.24 -8.48 -12.35
CA PRO A 120 -8.49 -9.10 -11.05
C PRO A 120 -7.91 -8.25 -9.93
N LEU A 121 -8.66 -8.08 -8.86
CA LEU A 121 -8.17 -7.32 -7.69
C LEU A 121 -7.01 -8.09 -7.05
N ASN A 122 -5.82 -7.53 -7.15
CA ASN A 122 -4.62 -8.04 -6.50
C ASN A 122 -4.01 -6.94 -5.63
N GLN A 123 -3.87 -7.20 -4.35
CA GLN A 123 -3.41 -6.21 -3.36
C GLN A 123 -1.93 -5.80 -3.55
N VAL A 124 -1.19 -6.56 -4.33
CA VAL A 124 0.25 -6.33 -4.57
C VAL A 124 0.57 -5.82 -5.97
N ASP A 125 -0.45 -5.61 -6.78
CA ASP A 125 -0.30 -5.21 -8.19
C ASP A 125 0.52 -3.93 -8.41
N ASN A 126 0.49 -3.03 -7.44
CA ASN A 126 1.16 -1.74 -7.51
C ASN A 126 2.40 -1.66 -6.61
N LEU A 127 2.88 -2.78 -6.09
CA LEU A 127 4.13 -2.84 -5.33
C LEU A 127 5.31 -2.95 -6.29
N PHE A 128 6.24 -1.99 -6.20
CA PHE A 128 7.45 -1.96 -7.03
C PHE A 128 8.69 -1.63 -6.22
N ILE A 129 9.85 -1.97 -6.79
CA ILE A 129 11.17 -1.62 -6.30
C ILE A 129 11.84 -0.76 -7.38
N LEU A 130 12.28 0.43 -6.98
CA LEU A 130 12.92 1.41 -7.85
C LEU A 130 14.28 1.82 -7.29
N PRO A 131 15.27 2.11 -8.17
CA PRO A 131 16.51 2.70 -7.73
C PRO A 131 16.30 4.15 -7.29
N VAL A 132 17.13 4.59 -6.36
CA VAL A 132 17.26 5.99 -5.94
C VAL A 132 18.72 6.38 -6.12
N ALA A 133 18.97 7.38 -6.95
CA ALA A 133 20.30 7.91 -7.17
C ALA A 133 20.59 9.11 -6.26
N GLU A 134 19.62 10.02 -6.17
CA GLU A 134 19.78 11.28 -5.44
C GLU A 134 18.43 11.78 -4.94
N CYS A 135 18.40 12.46 -3.80
CA CYS A 135 17.25 13.20 -3.30
C CYS A 135 17.37 14.69 -3.71
N ILE A 136 16.48 15.14 -4.57
CA ILE A 136 16.49 16.54 -5.11
C ILE A 136 15.86 17.49 -4.09
N SER A 137 14.71 17.08 -3.52
CA SER A 137 13.96 17.90 -2.58
C SER A 137 13.28 17.05 -1.55
N LEU A 138 13.11 17.59 -0.35
CA LEU A 138 12.43 16.97 0.78
C LEU A 138 11.65 18.04 1.52
N GLY A 139 10.36 17.82 1.74
CA GLY A 139 9.49 18.77 2.41
C GLY A 139 8.36 18.13 3.19
N TRP A 140 8.00 18.75 4.30
CA TRP A 140 6.86 18.37 5.12
C TRP A 140 5.66 19.26 4.80
N ASP A 141 4.55 18.67 4.38
CA ASP A 141 3.27 19.34 4.21
C ASP A 141 2.43 19.15 5.49
N SER A 142 2.37 20.20 6.31
CA SER A 142 1.63 20.18 7.56
C SER A 142 0.11 20.13 7.36
N SER A 143 -0.40 20.59 6.22
CA SER A 143 -1.84 20.57 5.91
C SER A 143 -2.33 19.17 5.57
N ARG A 144 -1.52 18.41 4.86
CA ARG A 144 -1.80 17.01 4.47
C ARG A 144 -1.20 16.00 5.45
N GLN A 145 -0.38 16.44 6.38
CA GLN A 145 0.40 15.58 7.28
C GLN A 145 1.22 14.54 6.48
N THR A 146 1.93 14.99 5.46
CA THR A 146 2.65 14.13 4.52
C THR A 146 4.08 14.62 4.34
N LEU A 147 5.03 13.69 4.34
CA LEU A 147 6.40 13.96 3.90
C LEU A 147 6.50 13.61 2.42
N ASP A 148 6.81 14.62 1.63
CA ASP A 148 7.00 14.47 0.19
C ASP A 148 8.48 14.68 -0.16
N ALA A 149 9.02 13.86 -1.05
CA ALA A 149 10.38 13.97 -1.55
C ALA A 149 10.41 13.74 -3.06
N GLN A 150 11.30 14.44 -3.75
CA GLN A 150 11.62 14.17 -5.15
C GLN A 150 12.98 13.53 -5.22
N VAL A 151 13.06 12.37 -5.85
CA VAL A 151 14.29 11.59 -6.01
C VAL A 151 14.53 11.27 -7.48
N ILE A 152 15.79 11.15 -7.87
CA ILE A 152 16.17 10.65 -9.21
C ILE A 152 16.09 9.13 -9.18
N SER A 153 15.30 8.54 -10.10
CA SER A 153 15.10 7.11 -10.21
C SER A 153 15.37 6.60 -11.61
N GLY A 154 16.60 6.21 -11.88
CA GLY A 154 17.11 5.77 -13.19
C GLY A 154 18.01 6.80 -13.87
N GLU A 155 18.30 6.57 -15.15
CA GLU A 155 19.17 7.45 -15.96
C GLU A 155 18.35 8.44 -16.80
N GLY A 156 18.77 9.70 -16.90
CA GLY A 156 18.18 10.76 -17.73
C GLY A 156 17.44 11.85 -16.95
N GLU A 157 17.05 12.93 -17.64
CA GLU A 157 16.47 14.14 -17.04
C GLU A 157 14.99 13.94 -16.56
N ASP A 158 14.23 13.08 -17.21
CA ASP A 158 12.81 12.83 -16.89
C ASP A 158 12.59 11.78 -15.77
N ASN A 159 13.63 11.45 -15.03
CA ASN A 159 13.63 10.36 -14.06
C ASN A 159 13.27 10.79 -12.62
N VAL A 160 12.49 11.85 -12.49
CA VAL A 160 12.05 12.32 -11.17
C VAL A 160 10.87 11.46 -10.69
N LEU A 161 11.06 10.81 -9.55
CA LEU A 161 10.05 10.06 -8.80
C LEU A 161 9.64 10.86 -7.57
N THR A 162 8.34 11.02 -7.37
CA THR A 162 7.80 11.58 -6.12
C THR A 162 7.57 10.46 -5.12
N LEU A 163 8.21 10.55 -3.98
CA LEU A 163 7.93 9.73 -2.80
C LEU A 163 6.96 10.51 -1.90
N SER A 164 5.92 9.87 -1.39
CA SER A 164 4.95 10.52 -0.52
C SER A 164 4.55 9.59 0.61
N LEU A 165 4.83 9.98 1.85
CA LEU A 165 4.55 9.19 3.03
C LEU A 165 3.66 9.97 4.00
N PRO A 166 2.37 9.61 4.16
CA PRO A 166 1.51 10.23 5.15
C PRO A 166 1.90 9.79 6.56
N ALA A 167 1.82 10.74 7.50
CA ALA A 167 1.96 10.41 8.92
C ALA A 167 0.84 9.47 9.37
N SER A 168 1.20 8.52 10.21
CA SER A 168 0.28 7.53 10.73
C SER A 168 0.47 7.34 12.23
N ALA A 169 -0.63 7.33 12.97
CA ALA A 169 -0.58 7.03 14.39
C ALA A 169 -0.05 5.60 14.68
N CYS A 170 -0.22 4.68 13.71
CA CYS A 170 0.28 3.30 13.85
C CYS A 170 1.80 3.19 13.63
N SER A 171 2.40 4.19 12.99
CA SER A 171 3.83 4.22 12.64
C SER A 171 4.36 5.64 12.85
N PRO A 172 4.38 6.14 14.09
CA PRO A 172 4.60 7.56 14.39
C PRO A 172 5.98 8.06 13.95
N PHE A 173 6.98 7.19 13.88
CA PHE A 173 8.36 7.55 13.53
C PHE A 173 8.75 7.23 12.07
N ALA A 174 7.81 6.73 11.25
CA ALA A 174 8.08 6.36 9.86
C ALA A 174 8.51 7.55 9.01
N VAL A 175 7.85 8.69 9.20
CA VAL A 175 8.11 9.93 8.47
C VAL A 175 9.49 10.51 8.84
N GLU A 176 9.81 10.55 10.14
CA GLU A 176 11.12 10.99 10.63
C GLU A 176 12.25 10.10 10.12
N ARG A 177 12.03 8.78 10.12
CA ARG A 177 12.99 7.81 9.57
C ARG A 177 13.21 8.02 8.07
N MET A 178 12.15 8.20 7.30
CA MET A 178 12.28 8.50 5.86
C MET A 178 13.08 9.77 5.62
N ALA A 179 12.79 10.84 6.38
CA ALA A 179 13.52 12.10 6.26
C ALA A 179 15.02 11.92 6.56
N ALA A 180 15.35 11.23 7.66
CA ALA A 180 16.72 10.96 8.05
C ALA A 180 17.48 10.15 7.00
N LEU A 181 16.87 9.11 6.43
CA LEU A 181 17.49 8.26 5.40
C LEU A 181 17.75 9.02 4.11
N LEU A 182 16.85 9.92 3.70
CA LEU A 182 17.03 10.71 2.46
C LEU A 182 18.06 11.84 2.62
N GLN A 183 18.34 12.28 3.86
CA GLN A 183 19.35 13.29 4.15
C GLN A 183 20.73 12.67 4.46
N GLN A 184 20.79 11.37 4.66
CA GLN A 184 22.02 10.68 5.01
C GLN A 184 22.96 10.60 3.81
N THR A 185 24.21 11.05 3.98
CA THR A 185 25.25 11.04 2.94
C THR A 185 26.20 9.85 3.04
N ASP A 186 26.46 9.35 4.26
CA ASP A 186 27.45 8.29 4.50
C ASP A 186 26.98 6.93 3.96
N ASP A 187 25.69 6.63 4.11
CA ASP A 187 25.07 5.39 3.62
C ASP A 187 23.76 5.74 2.89
N PRO A 188 23.85 6.30 1.67
CA PRO A 188 22.70 6.80 0.93
C PRO A 188 21.75 5.68 0.54
N VAL A 189 20.46 6.03 0.44
CA VAL A 189 19.43 5.12 -0.07
C VAL A 189 19.72 4.78 -1.52
N SER A 190 19.76 3.50 -1.84
CA SER A 190 20.02 2.97 -3.18
C SER A 190 18.78 2.42 -3.88
N LEU A 191 17.84 1.86 -3.11
CA LEU A 191 16.57 1.32 -3.61
C LEU A 191 15.44 1.72 -2.67
N VAL A 192 14.26 1.90 -3.25
CA VAL A 192 13.01 2.10 -2.51
C VAL A 192 11.96 1.13 -2.99
N SER A 193 11.26 0.50 -2.05
CA SER A 193 10.10 -0.34 -2.33
C SER A 193 8.84 0.30 -1.77
N GLY A 194 7.79 0.32 -2.55
CA GLY A 194 6.52 0.91 -2.12
C GLY A 194 5.39 0.73 -3.12
N PHE A 195 4.24 1.24 -2.75
CA PHE A 195 3.05 1.20 -3.59
C PHE A 195 2.98 2.44 -4.48
N VAL A 196 2.82 2.17 -5.76
CA VAL A 196 2.71 3.22 -6.77
C VAL A 196 1.25 3.58 -7.00
N SER A 197 0.99 4.86 -7.05
CA SER A 197 -0.30 5.46 -7.36
C SER A 197 -0.15 6.68 -8.25
N PHE A 198 -1.25 7.11 -8.87
CA PHE A 198 -1.31 8.39 -9.57
C PHE A 198 -2.00 9.40 -8.67
N VAL A 199 -1.26 10.40 -8.25
CA VAL A 199 -1.78 11.52 -7.45
C VAL A 199 -1.63 12.78 -8.29
N GLU A 200 -2.73 13.47 -8.56
CA GLU A 200 -2.75 14.71 -9.35
C GLU A 200 -2.05 14.60 -10.71
N GLY A 201 -2.15 13.41 -11.35
CA GLY A 201 -1.51 13.14 -12.67
C GLY A 201 -0.03 12.79 -12.62
N GLN A 202 0.56 12.77 -11.44
CA GLN A 202 1.94 12.37 -11.24
C GLN A 202 2.02 10.96 -10.66
N LEU A 203 3.02 10.22 -11.10
CA LEU A 203 3.32 8.93 -10.53
C LEU A 203 3.99 9.13 -9.17
N THR A 204 3.33 8.67 -8.13
CA THR A 204 3.78 8.81 -6.74
C THR A 204 3.98 7.43 -6.14
N LEU A 205 5.06 7.24 -5.42
CA LEU A 205 5.36 6.02 -4.68
C LEU A 205 5.22 6.28 -3.17
N GLU A 206 4.36 5.50 -2.51
CA GLU A 206 4.26 5.45 -1.06
C GLU A 206 5.29 4.45 -0.53
N PRO A 207 6.44 4.91 0.03
CA PRO A 207 7.54 4.02 0.41
C PRO A 207 7.16 3.15 1.61
N ARG A 208 7.62 1.90 1.58
CA ARG A 208 7.46 0.93 2.66
C ARG A 208 8.78 0.45 3.22
N VAL A 209 9.74 0.28 2.32
CA VAL A 209 11.10 -0.12 2.68
C VAL A 209 12.09 0.72 1.88
N MET A 210 13.11 1.22 2.53
CA MET A 210 14.24 1.89 1.92
C MET A 210 15.49 1.07 2.16
N MET A 211 16.27 0.85 1.12
CA MET A 211 17.50 0.09 1.16
C MET A 211 18.68 1.03 1.05
N THR A 212 19.56 0.98 2.01
CA THR A 212 20.89 1.57 1.94
C THR A 212 21.93 0.51 1.51
N LYS A 213 23.20 0.88 1.42
CA LYS A 213 24.26 -0.11 1.14
C LYS A 213 24.42 -1.15 2.24
N THR A 214 24.08 -0.78 3.48
CA THR A 214 24.33 -1.63 4.66
C THR A 214 23.11 -2.43 5.10
N ARG A 215 21.89 -1.91 4.95
CA ARG A 215 20.67 -2.59 5.44
C ARG A 215 19.37 -2.10 4.80
N ALA A 216 18.33 -2.92 4.98
CA ALA A 216 16.95 -2.57 4.67
C ALA A 216 16.25 -1.94 5.87
N TRP A 217 15.52 -0.85 5.63
CA TRP A 217 14.76 -0.11 6.60
C TRP A 217 13.26 -0.21 6.29
N ALA A 218 12.54 -0.98 7.07
CA ALA A 218 11.08 -1.03 7.00
C ALA A 218 10.51 0.16 7.80
N LEU A 219 10.01 1.18 7.11
CA LEU A 219 9.63 2.45 7.72
C LEU A 219 8.58 2.29 8.84
N ASP A 220 7.57 1.47 8.62
CA ASP A 220 6.53 1.20 9.62
C ASP A 220 7.00 0.31 10.79
N ALA A 221 8.24 -0.19 10.76
CA ALA A 221 8.83 -0.95 11.85
C ALA A 221 9.60 -0.08 12.84
N GLU A 222 9.74 1.19 12.55
CA GLU A 222 10.47 2.12 13.41
C GLU A 222 9.71 2.38 14.70
N THR A 223 10.42 2.25 15.83
CA THR A 223 9.84 2.34 17.18
C THR A 223 10.41 3.46 18.03
N ALA A 224 11.40 4.18 17.50
CA ALA A 224 12.06 5.28 18.21
C ALA A 224 12.16 6.53 17.33
N PRO A 225 12.10 7.73 17.93
CA PRO A 225 12.32 8.98 17.21
C PRO A 225 13.76 9.03 16.68
N VAL A 226 13.94 9.63 15.50
CA VAL A 226 15.25 9.64 14.82
C VAL A 226 15.81 11.04 14.67
N ALA A 227 15.02 11.96 14.15
CA ALA A 227 15.41 13.33 13.87
C ALA A 227 14.16 14.22 13.75
N PRO A 228 14.30 15.53 13.98
CA PRO A 228 13.20 16.45 13.70
C PRO A 228 12.88 16.48 12.19
N LEU A 229 11.61 16.70 11.87
CA LEU A 229 11.16 16.84 10.49
C LEU A 229 11.81 18.07 9.82
N PRO A 230 12.14 17.99 8.53
CA PRO A 230 12.64 19.15 7.79
C PRO A 230 11.58 20.26 7.76
N SER A 231 12.05 21.49 7.74
CA SER A 231 11.17 22.65 7.50
C SER A 231 10.44 22.47 6.17
N ALA A 232 9.22 22.99 6.08
CA ALA A 232 8.42 22.90 4.88
C ALA A 232 9.18 23.45 3.67
N SER A 233 9.49 22.59 2.69
CA SER A 233 9.92 23.04 1.40
C SER A 233 8.68 23.21 0.51
N VAL A 234 8.62 24.31 -0.23
CA VAL A 234 7.54 24.52 -1.18
C VAL A 234 7.80 23.64 -2.39
N LEU A 235 7.16 22.48 -2.44
CA LEU A 235 7.14 21.68 -3.66
C LEU A 235 6.39 22.47 -4.75
N PRO A 236 6.78 22.33 -6.03
CA PRO A 236 6.09 23.02 -7.13
C PRO A 236 4.62 22.60 -7.15
N VAL A 237 3.74 23.57 -6.92
CA VAL A 237 2.29 23.33 -6.94
C VAL A 237 1.84 23.18 -8.39
N PRO A 238 1.16 22.09 -8.77
CA PRO A 238 0.64 21.95 -10.12
C PRO A 238 -0.34 23.08 -10.47
N SER A 239 -0.43 23.47 -11.75
CA SER A 239 -1.29 24.55 -12.18
C SER A 239 -2.76 24.32 -11.78
N THR A 240 -3.49 25.39 -11.49
CA THR A 240 -4.91 25.32 -11.07
C THR A 240 -5.78 24.56 -12.09
N ALA A 241 -5.50 24.72 -13.40
CA ALA A 241 -6.20 24.00 -14.46
C ALA A 241 -5.93 22.48 -14.39
N HIS A 242 -4.70 22.08 -14.11
CA HIS A 242 -4.33 20.68 -13.96
C HIS A 242 -5.01 20.07 -12.71
N GLN A 243 -5.01 20.79 -11.59
CA GLN A 243 -5.69 20.36 -10.36
C GLN A 243 -7.22 20.17 -10.59
N LEU A 244 -7.85 21.09 -11.30
CA LEU A 244 -9.27 20.98 -11.66
C LEU A 244 -9.54 19.74 -12.52
N LEU A 245 -8.73 19.52 -13.55
CA LEU A 245 -8.87 18.37 -14.44
C LEU A 245 -8.74 17.05 -13.66
N MET A 246 -7.80 16.96 -12.76
CA MET A 246 -7.58 15.78 -11.92
C MET A 246 -8.72 15.57 -10.92
N ARG A 247 -9.26 16.64 -10.33
CA ARG A 247 -10.46 16.54 -9.47
C ARG A 247 -11.68 16.06 -10.24
N CYS A 248 -11.90 16.56 -11.45
CA CYS A 248 -12.98 16.08 -12.32
C CYS A 248 -12.80 14.60 -12.66
N GLN A 249 -11.59 14.18 -13.00
CA GLN A 249 -11.27 12.78 -13.31
C GLN A 249 -11.49 11.86 -12.11
N ALA A 250 -11.04 12.26 -10.91
CA ALA A 250 -11.28 11.53 -9.66
C ALA A 250 -12.77 11.44 -9.33
N TYR A 251 -13.53 12.52 -9.53
CA TYR A 251 -14.97 12.56 -9.33
C TYR A 251 -15.71 11.60 -10.27
N LEU A 252 -15.39 11.64 -11.58
CA LEU A 252 -15.98 10.74 -12.57
C LEU A 252 -15.64 9.27 -12.28
N PHE A 253 -14.41 9.00 -11.86
CA PHE A 253 -13.98 7.66 -11.46
C PHE A 253 -14.78 7.15 -10.24
N ASN A 254 -14.93 7.98 -9.19
CA ASN A 254 -15.73 7.65 -8.02
C ASN A 254 -17.22 7.44 -8.36
N CYS A 255 -17.78 8.27 -9.24
CA CYS A 255 -19.15 8.08 -9.74
C CYS A 255 -19.29 6.74 -10.49
N SER A 256 -18.30 6.37 -11.30
CA SER A 256 -18.29 5.10 -12.02
C SER A 256 -18.22 3.89 -11.09
N ILE A 257 -17.38 3.95 -10.06
CA ILE A 257 -17.29 2.90 -9.03
C ILE A 257 -18.61 2.79 -8.27
N THR A 258 -19.20 3.92 -7.86
CA THR A 258 -20.46 3.94 -7.12
C THR A 258 -21.60 3.39 -7.98
N ALA A 259 -21.68 3.75 -9.26
CA ALA A 259 -22.65 3.21 -10.20
C ALA A 259 -22.46 1.71 -10.41
N GLY A 260 -21.21 1.23 -10.51
CA GLY A 260 -20.87 -0.19 -10.60
C GLY A 260 -21.25 -0.97 -9.33
N ALA A 261 -21.03 -0.40 -8.16
CA ALA A 261 -21.40 -1.00 -6.87
C ALA A 261 -22.92 -1.09 -6.70
N ILE A 262 -23.66 -0.05 -7.10
CA ILE A 262 -25.13 -0.05 -7.11
C ILE A 262 -25.65 -1.10 -8.08
N ARG A 263 -25.09 -1.19 -9.28
CA ARG A 263 -25.47 -2.20 -10.28
C ARG A 263 -25.24 -3.62 -9.78
N ASN A 264 -24.11 -3.88 -9.12
CA ASN A 264 -23.82 -5.19 -8.53
C ASN A 264 -24.75 -5.53 -7.35
N ARG A 265 -25.10 -4.55 -6.50
CA ARG A 265 -26.10 -4.76 -5.43
C ARG A 265 -27.48 -5.06 -6.00
N VAL A 266 -27.90 -4.35 -7.05
CA VAL A 266 -29.17 -4.62 -7.73
C VAL A 266 -29.19 -6.02 -8.36
N LEU A 267 -28.08 -6.46 -8.95
CA LEU A 267 -27.94 -7.82 -9.50
C LEU A 267 -27.98 -8.89 -8.41
N LEU A 268 -27.32 -8.67 -7.27
CA LEU A 268 -27.33 -9.61 -6.13
C LEU A 268 -28.71 -9.70 -5.49
N VAL A 269 -29.42 -8.59 -5.33
CA VAL A 269 -30.80 -8.59 -4.83
C VAL A 269 -31.73 -9.31 -5.84
N ARG A 270 -31.51 -9.11 -7.13
CA ARG A 270 -32.28 -9.80 -8.18
C ARG A 270 -32.03 -11.31 -8.15
N GLN A 271 -30.80 -11.76 -7.94
CA GLN A 271 -30.46 -13.18 -7.82
C GLN A 271 -31.02 -13.82 -6.55
N SER A 272 -31.04 -13.12 -5.42
CA SER A 272 -31.63 -13.63 -4.17
C SER A 272 -33.15 -13.69 -4.26
N CYS A 273 -33.81 -12.73 -4.89
CA CYS A 273 -35.26 -12.80 -5.15
C CYS A 273 -35.64 -13.97 -6.07
N TRP A 274 -34.82 -14.29 -7.07
CA TRP A 274 -35.07 -15.43 -7.99
C TRP A 274 -34.97 -16.79 -7.29
N ARG A 275 -34.21 -16.90 -6.19
CA ARG A 275 -34.09 -18.15 -5.43
C ARG A 275 -35.23 -18.39 -4.44
N MET A 276 -36.04 -17.38 -4.13
CA MET A 276 -37.06 -17.46 -3.08
C MET A 276 -38.51 -17.56 -3.56
N THR A 277 -38.82 -17.46 -4.84
CA THR A 277 -40.21 -17.36 -5.31
C THR A 277 -40.55 -18.30 -6.46
N SER A 278 -41.65 -19.05 -6.25
CA SER A 278 -42.38 -19.76 -7.31
C SER A 278 -43.03 -18.74 -8.27
N PRO A 279 -43.31 -19.10 -9.54
CA PRO A 279 -43.70 -18.15 -10.59
C PRO A 279 -44.92 -17.27 -10.33
N ARG A 280 -45.72 -17.57 -9.31
CA ARG A 280 -46.95 -16.82 -9.00
C ARG A 280 -46.78 -15.66 -8.02
N SER A 281 -45.65 -15.56 -7.32
CA SER A 281 -45.39 -14.50 -6.33
C SER A 281 -44.49 -13.35 -6.84
N VAL A 282 -43.99 -13.44 -8.04
CA VAL A 282 -43.05 -12.45 -8.64
C VAL A 282 -43.69 -11.08 -8.85
N TYR A 283 -45.00 -11.04 -9.17
CA TYR A 283 -45.68 -9.76 -9.50
C TYR A 283 -45.98 -8.88 -8.27
N ILE A 284 -46.21 -9.46 -7.10
CA ILE A 284 -46.50 -8.68 -5.87
C ILE A 284 -45.22 -8.15 -5.22
N GLY A 285 -44.12 -8.91 -5.31
CA GLY A 285 -42.82 -8.50 -4.74
C GLY A 285 -42.19 -7.31 -5.44
N TRP A 286 -42.43 -7.13 -6.75
CA TRP A 286 -41.88 -6.02 -7.52
C TRP A 286 -42.47 -4.67 -7.10
N HIS A 287 -43.75 -4.61 -6.77
CA HIS A 287 -44.40 -3.37 -6.34
C HIS A 287 -43.95 -2.92 -4.95
N MET A 288 -43.70 -3.85 -4.04
CA MET A 288 -43.25 -3.52 -2.68
C MET A 288 -41.78 -3.08 -2.62
N CYS A 289 -40.89 -3.70 -3.40
CA CYS A 289 -39.48 -3.28 -3.46
C CYS A 289 -39.33 -1.88 -4.08
N TRP A 290 -40.12 -1.53 -5.07
CA TRP A 290 -40.10 -0.18 -5.68
C TRP A 290 -40.64 0.88 -4.72
N HIS A 291 -41.69 0.58 -3.98
CA HIS A 291 -42.27 1.52 -3.04
C HIS A 291 -41.33 1.84 -1.85
N ASN A 292 -40.66 0.84 -1.33
CA ASN A 292 -39.68 1.05 -0.26
C ASN A 292 -38.43 1.80 -0.73
N PHE A 293 -38.02 1.64 -1.99
CA PHE A 293 -36.88 2.37 -2.55
C PHE A 293 -37.20 3.88 -2.75
N VAL A 294 -38.41 4.19 -3.18
CA VAL A 294 -38.86 5.59 -3.36
C VAL A 294 -39.07 6.28 -2.01
N ILE A 295 -39.60 5.58 -1.01
CA ILE A 295 -39.83 6.14 0.33
C ILE A 295 -38.52 6.38 1.08
N GLN A 296 -37.50 5.52 0.93
CA GLN A 296 -36.19 5.77 1.55
C GLN A 296 -35.44 6.95 0.90
N LYS A 297 -35.62 7.20 -0.40
CA LYS A 297 -35.00 8.33 -1.06
C LYS A 297 -35.67 9.67 -0.68
N ALA A 298 -36.94 9.67 -0.32
CA ALA A 298 -37.67 10.84 0.14
C ALA A 298 -37.42 11.19 1.63
N ARG A 299 -36.81 10.28 2.42
CA ARG A 299 -36.46 10.52 3.83
C ARG A 299 -35.03 10.98 4.07
N HIS A 300 -34.17 10.98 3.04
CA HIS A 300 -32.76 11.38 3.12
C HIS A 300 -32.38 12.46 2.10
N GLY A 301 -33.36 13.15 1.52
CA GLY A 301 -33.17 14.29 0.65
C GLY A 301 -33.47 15.62 1.35
#